data_2ce7d0b16e2266ff90b4109afc239038
#
_entry.id   2ce7d0b16e2266ff90b4109afc239038
#
_cell.length_a   1.000
_cell.length_b   1.000
_cell.length_c   1.000
_cell.angle_alpha   90.00
_cell.angle_beta   90.00
_cell.angle_gamma   90.00
#
_symmetry.space_group_name_H-M   'P 1'
#
loop_
_entity.id
_entity.type
_entity.pdbx_description
1 polymer ?
#
loop_
_entity_poly.entity_id
_entity_poly.type
_entity_poly.pdbx_seq_one_letter_code
_entity_poly.pdbx_strand_id
1 'polypeptide(L)'
;MKMIKSDFFNTALNHGFKLISGPCLLLLLPFYISQEMQGYWFSFISLSALSVLADMGFTVIILQFTAHEFAFLRLRKNFFRPNKNSHDFILIKLAALFKFSIKWSFKLAIISFPLIMVLGYSLFIEKKVGFDWKTPWFLFVFGALINFLNNVFLSFFEGCDNVSLTQRLRFYNSFFYFVILFICLLLNGGLYS
;
A
#
# COMPACT_ATOMS: atom_id res chain seq x y z
N MET A 1 13.09 11.41 -23.31
CA MET A 1 14.04 10.32 -23.10
C MET A 1 14.58 10.23 -21.65
N LYS A 2 14.91 11.33 -20.98
CA LYS A 2 15.37 11.34 -19.57
C LYS A 2 14.30 10.85 -18.56
N MET A 3 13.01 11.20 -18.73
CA MET A 3 11.89 10.75 -17.86
C MET A 3 11.70 9.23 -17.94
N ILE A 4 11.63 8.66 -19.14
CA ILE A 4 11.41 7.20 -19.32
C ILE A 4 12.51 6.39 -18.65
N LYS A 5 13.78 6.83 -18.70
CA LYS A 5 14.89 6.17 -18.01
C LYS A 5 14.74 6.22 -16.49
N SER A 6 14.27 7.36 -15.95
CA SER A 6 14.02 7.52 -14.51
C SER A 6 12.87 6.64 -14.03
N ASP A 7 11.77 6.58 -14.80
CA ASP A 7 10.61 5.76 -14.48
C ASP A 7 10.97 4.27 -14.46
N PHE A 8 11.69 3.82 -15.49
CA PHE A 8 12.17 2.44 -15.58
C PHE A 8 13.11 2.10 -14.42
N PHE A 9 14.09 2.97 -14.13
CA PHE A 9 15.05 2.73 -13.06
C PHE A 9 14.37 2.62 -11.70
N ASN A 10 13.49 3.56 -11.34
CA ASN A 10 12.79 3.54 -10.05
C ASN A 10 11.83 2.36 -9.92
N THR A 11 11.19 1.96 -11.03
CA THR A 11 10.33 0.77 -11.06
C THR A 11 11.15 -0.50 -10.86
N ALA A 12 12.26 -0.65 -11.59
CA ALA A 12 13.14 -1.80 -11.46
C ALA A 12 13.74 -1.89 -10.05
N LEU A 13 14.13 -0.76 -9.46
CA LEU A 13 14.69 -0.69 -8.11
C LEU A 13 13.65 -1.11 -7.06
N ASN A 14 12.40 -0.62 -7.16
CA ASN A 14 11.33 -1.00 -6.23
C ASN A 14 11.00 -2.50 -6.32
N HIS A 15 10.82 -3.03 -7.53
CA HIS A 15 10.50 -4.45 -7.71
C HIS A 15 11.70 -5.35 -7.38
N GLY A 16 12.91 -4.97 -7.77
CA GLY A 16 14.13 -5.70 -7.43
C GLY A 16 14.36 -5.81 -5.93
N PHE A 17 14.17 -4.69 -5.21
CA PHE A 17 14.26 -4.71 -3.75
C PHE A 17 13.23 -5.65 -3.11
N LYS A 18 11.96 -5.60 -3.53
CA LYS A 18 10.91 -6.50 -3.03
C LYS A 18 11.20 -7.97 -3.30
N LEU A 19 11.80 -8.27 -4.45
CA LEU A 19 12.17 -9.62 -4.86
C LEU A 19 13.25 -10.21 -3.96
N ILE A 20 14.15 -9.39 -3.42
CA ILE A 20 15.23 -9.81 -2.53
C ILE A 20 14.78 -9.77 -1.07
N SER A 21 14.10 -8.70 -0.64
CA SER A 21 13.71 -8.50 0.75
C SER A 21 12.71 -9.53 1.24
N GLY A 22 11.76 -9.99 0.40
CA GLY A 22 10.78 -11.00 0.76
C GLY A 22 11.41 -12.33 1.18
N PRO A 23 12.18 -13.01 0.30
CA PRO A 23 12.88 -14.25 0.67
C PRO A 23 13.88 -14.07 1.81
N CYS A 24 14.57 -12.91 1.88
CA CYS A 24 15.49 -12.61 2.97
C CYS A 24 14.76 -12.63 4.34
N LEU A 25 13.59 -12.00 4.43
CA LEU A 25 12.77 -12.03 5.64
C LEU A 25 12.32 -13.45 6.00
N LEU A 26 11.86 -14.22 5.02
CA LEU A 26 11.41 -15.60 5.25
C LEU A 26 12.54 -16.49 5.81
N LEU A 27 13.78 -16.26 5.35
CA LEU A 27 14.94 -16.99 5.86
C LEU A 27 15.38 -16.53 7.25
N LEU A 28 15.19 -15.25 7.58
CA LEU A 28 15.57 -14.69 8.87
C LEU A 28 14.61 -15.03 10.00
N LEU A 29 13.30 -15.11 9.71
CA LEU A 29 12.26 -15.35 10.72
C LEU A 29 12.53 -16.57 11.63
N PRO A 30 12.92 -17.76 11.11
CA PRO A 30 13.15 -18.92 11.96
C PRO A 30 14.30 -18.77 12.97
N PHE A 31 15.23 -17.84 12.75
CA PHE A 31 16.33 -17.62 13.68
C PHE A 31 15.96 -16.75 14.88
N TYR A 32 14.93 -15.90 14.73
CA TYR A 32 14.57 -14.89 15.74
C TYR A 32 13.21 -15.13 16.42
N ILE A 33 12.32 -15.87 15.78
CA ILE A 33 10.95 -16.06 16.24
C ILE A 33 10.64 -17.54 16.40
N SER A 34 9.98 -17.92 17.52
CA SER A 34 9.55 -19.30 17.76
C SER A 34 8.56 -19.77 16.69
N GLN A 35 8.48 -21.08 16.47
CA GLN A 35 7.59 -21.68 15.47
C GLN A 35 6.12 -21.30 15.67
N GLU A 36 5.68 -21.19 16.94
CA GLU A 36 4.32 -20.76 17.25
C GLU A 36 4.08 -19.30 16.86
N MET A 37 5.00 -18.40 17.18
CA MET A 37 4.91 -16.98 16.80
C MET A 37 4.96 -16.80 15.29
N GLN A 38 5.75 -17.60 14.56
CA GLN A 38 5.75 -17.61 13.09
C GLN A 38 4.37 -17.95 12.53
N GLY A 39 3.68 -18.93 13.11
CA GLY A 39 2.32 -19.28 12.74
C GLY A 39 1.34 -18.10 12.86
N TYR A 40 1.44 -17.34 13.95
CA TYR A 40 0.65 -16.11 14.13
C TYR A 40 1.03 -15.03 13.11
N TRP A 41 2.32 -14.82 12.90
CA TRP A 41 2.82 -13.83 11.94
C TRP A 41 2.34 -14.08 10.52
N PHE A 42 2.42 -15.35 10.04
CA PHE A 42 1.88 -15.72 8.74
C PHE A 42 0.34 -15.61 8.68
N SER A 43 -0.34 -15.92 9.79
CA SER A 43 -1.80 -15.75 9.87
C SER A 43 -2.20 -14.28 9.79
N PHE A 44 -1.45 -13.36 10.42
CA PHE A 44 -1.66 -11.91 10.31
C PHE A 44 -1.53 -11.43 8.87
N ILE A 45 -0.48 -11.84 8.17
CA ILE A 45 -0.28 -11.52 6.75
C ILE A 45 -1.43 -12.07 5.89
N SER A 46 -1.82 -13.31 6.11
CA SER A 46 -2.91 -13.96 5.37
C SER A 46 -4.24 -13.23 5.57
N LEU A 47 -4.55 -12.82 6.81
CA LEU A 47 -5.75 -12.03 7.11
C LEU A 47 -5.67 -10.63 6.51
N SER A 48 -4.49 -10.00 6.48
CA SER A 48 -4.35 -8.69 5.84
C SER A 48 -4.58 -8.76 4.33
N ALA A 49 -4.35 -9.91 3.68
CA ALA A 49 -4.67 -10.10 2.27
C ALA A 49 -6.16 -9.91 1.97
N LEU A 50 -7.05 -10.05 2.97
CA LEU A 50 -8.47 -9.71 2.83
C LEU A 50 -8.68 -8.23 2.51
N SER A 51 -7.76 -7.35 2.89
CA SER A 51 -7.81 -5.93 2.52
C SER A 51 -7.68 -5.71 1.00
N VAL A 52 -6.97 -6.61 0.30
CA VAL A 52 -6.88 -6.60 -1.17
C VAL A 52 -8.22 -6.96 -1.79
N LEU A 53 -8.96 -7.91 -1.19
CA LEU A 53 -10.32 -8.22 -1.63
C LEU A 53 -11.27 -7.04 -1.37
N ALA A 54 -11.08 -6.32 -0.27
CA ALA A 54 -11.86 -5.11 0.02
C ALA A 54 -11.64 -3.99 -1.00
N ASP A 55 -10.44 -3.89 -1.58
CA ASP A 55 -10.14 -2.94 -2.66
C ASP A 55 -10.90 -3.26 -3.96
N MET A 56 -11.24 -4.52 -4.24
CA MET A 56 -11.94 -4.97 -5.46
C MET A 56 -11.37 -4.36 -6.75
N GLY A 57 -10.08 -4.04 -6.78
CA GLY A 57 -9.42 -3.38 -7.91
C GLY A 57 -9.71 -1.88 -8.03
N PHE A 58 -10.29 -1.26 -7.02
CA PHE A 58 -10.62 0.17 -7.03
C PHE A 58 -9.40 1.06 -7.26
N THR A 59 -8.26 0.73 -6.68
CA THR A 59 -6.98 1.42 -6.92
C THR A 59 -6.56 1.40 -8.39
N VAL A 60 -6.79 0.29 -9.09
CA VAL A 60 -6.50 0.16 -10.53
C VAL A 60 -7.46 1.02 -11.36
N ILE A 61 -8.74 1.04 -10.99
CA ILE A 61 -9.76 1.88 -11.64
C ILE A 61 -9.40 3.37 -11.48
N ILE A 62 -9.04 3.80 -10.27
CA ILE A 62 -8.60 5.18 -10.01
C ILE A 62 -7.41 5.55 -10.90
N LEU A 63 -6.40 4.69 -10.96
CA LEU A 63 -5.22 4.90 -11.79
C LEU A 63 -5.61 5.10 -13.25
N GLN A 64 -6.47 4.24 -13.81
CA GLN A 64 -6.89 4.30 -15.21
C GLN A 64 -7.69 5.57 -15.50
N PHE A 65 -8.69 5.90 -14.68
CA PHE A 65 -9.50 7.12 -14.88
C PHE A 65 -8.66 8.38 -14.73
N THR A 66 -7.76 8.41 -13.75
CA THR A 66 -6.86 9.56 -13.55
C THR A 66 -5.92 9.72 -14.73
N ALA A 67 -5.33 8.63 -15.23
CA ALA A 67 -4.45 8.65 -16.39
C ALA A 67 -5.18 9.12 -17.66
N HIS A 68 -6.43 8.69 -17.85
CA HIS A 68 -7.25 9.13 -18.96
C HIS A 68 -7.54 10.63 -18.91
N GLU A 69 -8.03 11.17 -17.80
CA GLU A 69 -8.32 12.61 -17.66
C GLU A 69 -7.02 13.44 -17.73
N PHE A 70 -5.93 12.95 -17.16
CA PHE A 70 -4.63 13.63 -17.20
C PHE A 70 -4.04 13.66 -18.61
N ALA A 71 -4.21 12.60 -19.42
CA ALA A 71 -3.78 12.57 -20.81
C ALA A 71 -4.43 13.67 -21.66
N PHE A 72 -5.72 13.95 -21.45
CA PHE A 72 -6.39 15.07 -22.11
C PHE A 72 -5.79 16.43 -21.74
N LEU A 73 -5.38 16.62 -20.51
CA LEU A 73 -4.70 17.82 -20.04
C LEU A 73 -3.37 18.02 -20.76
N ARG A 74 -2.61 16.96 -20.93
CA ARG A 74 -1.30 16.94 -21.59
C ARG A 74 -1.40 17.14 -23.11
N LEU A 75 -2.32 16.45 -23.78
CA LEU A 75 -2.57 16.59 -25.21
C LEU A 75 -2.98 18.01 -25.56
N ARG A 76 -3.87 18.59 -24.79
CA ARG A 76 -4.37 19.94 -24.99
C ARG A 76 -3.30 21.02 -24.79
N LYS A 77 -2.42 20.84 -23.81
CA LYS A 77 -1.28 21.75 -23.58
C LYS A 77 -0.28 21.75 -24.75
N ASN A 78 -0.11 20.61 -25.42
CA ASN A 78 0.89 20.45 -26.47
C ASN A 78 0.38 20.77 -27.89
N PHE A 79 -0.92 20.55 -28.18
CA PHE A 79 -1.47 20.61 -29.53
C PHE A 79 -2.48 21.75 -29.78
N PHE A 80 -3.10 22.29 -28.74
CA PHE A 80 -4.10 23.35 -28.88
C PHE A 80 -3.72 24.54 -27.99
N ARG A 81 -3.93 25.77 -28.50
CA ARG A 81 -3.86 26.97 -27.64
C ARG A 81 -4.80 26.76 -26.44
N PRO A 82 -4.32 26.83 -25.23
CA PRO A 82 -5.14 26.54 -24.05
C PRO A 82 -6.21 27.62 -23.92
N ASN A 83 -7.46 27.24 -24.18
CA ASN A 83 -8.58 28.06 -23.73
C ASN A 83 -8.66 27.85 -22.21
N LYS A 84 -8.49 28.93 -21.44
CA LYS A 84 -8.41 28.92 -19.97
C LYS A 84 -9.57 28.12 -19.32
N ASN A 85 -10.78 28.33 -19.82
CA ASN A 85 -11.99 27.68 -19.27
C ASN A 85 -11.98 26.15 -19.33
N SER A 86 -11.32 25.57 -20.33
CA SER A 86 -11.31 24.12 -20.49
C SER A 86 -10.16 23.44 -19.79
N HIS A 87 -9.08 24.15 -19.49
CA HIS A 87 -8.01 23.67 -18.61
C HIS A 87 -8.54 23.56 -17.17
N ASP A 88 -9.24 24.60 -16.72
CA ASP A 88 -9.85 24.63 -15.39
C ASP A 88 -10.90 23.52 -15.21
N PHE A 89 -11.67 23.23 -16.26
CA PHE A 89 -12.65 22.13 -16.24
C PHE A 89 -12.03 20.75 -15.99
N ILE A 90 -10.89 20.44 -16.64
CA ILE A 90 -10.20 19.15 -16.43
C ILE A 90 -9.58 19.09 -15.03
N LEU A 91 -9.03 20.19 -14.53
CA LEU A 91 -8.52 20.24 -13.15
C LEU A 91 -9.63 20.04 -12.12
N ILE A 92 -10.81 20.60 -12.35
CA ILE A 92 -11.99 20.39 -11.50
C ILE A 92 -12.41 18.92 -11.51
N LYS A 93 -12.41 18.26 -12.68
CA LYS A 93 -12.70 16.82 -12.78
C LYS A 93 -11.68 15.97 -12.02
N LEU A 94 -10.38 16.24 -12.18
CA LEU A 94 -9.32 15.54 -11.44
C LEU A 94 -9.47 15.75 -9.92
N ALA A 95 -9.76 16.96 -9.48
CA ALA A 95 -10.01 17.25 -8.07
C ALA A 95 -11.27 16.54 -7.53
N ALA A 96 -12.33 16.48 -8.34
CA ALA A 96 -13.54 15.73 -8.00
C ALA A 96 -13.28 14.23 -7.90
N LEU A 97 -12.52 13.66 -8.85
CA LEU A 97 -12.10 12.26 -8.86
C LEU A 97 -11.25 11.94 -7.61
N PHE A 98 -10.31 12.80 -7.26
CA PHE A 98 -9.48 12.65 -6.07
C PHE A 98 -10.32 12.65 -4.78
N LYS A 99 -11.22 13.62 -4.64
CA LYS A 99 -12.15 13.68 -3.49
C LYS A 99 -13.05 12.45 -3.40
N PHE A 100 -13.56 12.00 -4.54
CA PHE A 100 -14.36 10.79 -4.62
C PHE A 100 -13.55 9.57 -4.17
N SER A 101 -12.34 9.41 -4.69
CA SER A 101 -11.44 8.31 -4.38
C SER A 101 -11.15 8.21 -2.88
N ILE A 102 -10.82 9.33 -2.25
CA ILE A 102 -10.59 9.38 -0.80
C ILE A 102 -11.86 9.00 -0.03
N LYS A 103 -12.99 9.64 -0.33
CA LYS A 103 -14.26 9.36 0.38
C LYS A 103 -14.67 7.90 0.26
N TRP A 104 -14.52 7.32 -0.93
CA TRP A 104 -14.86 5.91 -1.17
C TRP A 104 -13.94 4.98 -0.41
N SER A 105 -12.63 5.23 -0.46
CA SER A 105 -11.63 4.43 0.27
C SER A 105 -11.84 4.47 1.78
N PHE A 106 -12.20 5.62 2.34
CA PHE A 106 -12.57 5.72 3.75
C PHE A 106 -13.81 4.90 4.09
N LYS A 107 -14.84 4.92 3.23
CA LYS A 107 -16.04 4.08 3.44
C LYS A 107 -15.70 2.60 3.42
N LEU A 108 -14.91 2.16 2.44
CA LEU A 108 -14.44 0.78 2.36
C LEU A 108 -13.61 0.40 3.60
N ALA A 109 -12.71 1.28 4.01
CA ALA A 109 -11.86 1.06 5.18
C ALA A 109 -12.68 0.90 6.47
N ILE A 110 -13.67 1.77 6.70
CA ILE A 110 -14.54 1.71 7.88
C ILE A 110 -15.34 0.40 7.96
N ILE A 111 -15.66 -0.21 6.84
CA ILE A 111 -16.39 -1.49 6.81
C ILE A 111 -15.44 -2.66 6.90
N SER A 112 -14.37 -2.67 6.09
CA SER A 112 -13.49 -3.83 5.92
C SER A 112 -12.55 -4.06 7.10
N PHE A 113 -11.95 -3.00 7.65
CA PHE A 113 -10.95 -3.16 8.71
C PHE A 113 -11.52 -3.58 10.06
N PRO A 114 -12.67 -3.09 10.53
CA PRO A 114 -13.33 -3.67 11.71
C PRO A 114 -13.71 -5.15 11.49
N LEU A 115 -14.17 -5.52 10.29
CA LEU A 115 -14.46 -6.91 9.97
C LEU A 115 -13.19 -7.79 10.07
N ILE A 116 -12.08 -7.37 9.45
CA ILE A 116 -10.79 -8.07 9.53
C ILE A 116 -10.32 -8.18 10.99
N MET A 117 -10.47 -7.10 11.77
CA MET A 117 -10.10 -7.05 13.17
C MET A 117 -10.87 -8.10 14.00
N VAL A 118 -12.19 -8.15 13.83
CA VAL A 118 -13.08 -9.11 14.52
C VAL A 118 -12.79 -10.55 14.09
N LEU A 119 -12.63 -10.80 12.79
CA LEU A 119 -12.30 -12.12 12.27
C LEU A 119 -10.99 -12.64 12.83
N GLY A 120 -9.91 -11.84 12.81
CA GLY A 120 -8.63 -12.23 13.36
C GLY A 120 -8.71 -12.46 14.88
N TYR A 121 -9.41 -11.56 15.59
CA TYR A 121 -9.59 -11.72 17.02
C TYR A 121 -10.33 -13.02 17.36
N SER A 122 -11.40 -13.36 16.65
CA SER A 122 -12.17 -14.60 16.87
C SER A 122 -11.36 -15.87 16.59
N LEU A 123 -10.47 -15.84 15.58
CA LEU A 123 -9.61 -16.97 15.23
C LEU A 123 -8.52 -17.24 16.27
N PHE A 124 -8.04 -16.20 16.96
CA PHE A 124 -6.92 -16.34 17.89
C PHE A 124 -7.33 -16.47 19.36
N ILE A 125 -8.55 -16.06 19.74
CA ILE A 125 -9.00 -16.04 21.13
C ILE A 125 -9.04 -17.43 21.78
N GLU A 126 -9.33 -18.46 21.00
CA GLU A 126 -9.44 -19.84 21.50
C GLU A 126 -8.07 -20.48 21.75
N LYS A 127 -7.01 -19.92 21.19
CA LYS A 127 -5.65 -20.47 21.32
C LYS A 127 -5.00 -19.96 22.60
N LYS A 128 -4.81 -20.85 23.56
CA LYS A 128 -4.04 -20.54 24.78
C LYS A 128 -2.54 -20.57 24.47
N VAL A 129 -1.97 -19.42 24.21
CA VAL A 129 -0.53 -19.24 23.98
C VAL A 129 0.10 -18.43 25.10
N GLY A 130 1.39 -18.68 25.38
CA GLY A 130 2.13 -18.05 26.46
C GLY A 130 2.66 -16.64 26.14
N PHE A 131 2.23 -16.01 25.04
CA PHE A 131 2.69 -14.67 24.61
C PHE A 131 1.51 -13.76 24.24
N ASP A 132 1.76 -12.45 24.30
CA ASP A 132 0.77 -11.45 23.87
C ASP A 132 0.72 -11.38 22.33
N TRP A 133 -0.40 -11.82 21.76
CA TRP A 133 -0.71 -11.70 20.34
C TRP A 133 -1.69 -10.55 20.03
N LYS A 134 -2.41 -10.05 21.07
CA LYS A 134 -3.49 -9.07 20.88
C LYS A 134 -2.94 -7.72 20.43
N THR A 135 -1.98 -7.20 21.17
CA THR A 135 -1.37 -5.90 20.86
C THR A 135 -0.70 -5.88 19.49
N PRO A 136 0.15 -6.86 19.11
CA PRO A 136 0.68 -6.97 17.75
C PRO A 136 -0.40 -7.06 16.68
N TRP A 137 -1.48 -7.80 16.92
CA TRP A 137 -2.60 -7.89 15.98
C TRP A 137 -3.25 -6.52 15.71
N PHE A 138 -3.58 -5.77 16.75
CA PHE A 138 -4.17 -4.44 16.59
C PHE A 138 -3.24 -3.48 15.85
N LEU A 139 -1.96 -3.46 16.19
CA LEU A 139 -0.95 -2.63 15.50
C LEU A 139 -0.82 -3.02 14.03
N PHE A 140 -0.82 -4.32 13.74
CA PHE A 140 -0.73 -4.84 12.38
C PHE A 140 -1.94 -4.41 11.52
N VAL A 141 -3.16 -4.57 12.02
CA VAL A 141 -4.39 -4.15 11.31
C VAL A 141 -4.40 -2.65 11.10
N PHE A 142 -3.95 -1.87 12.08
CA PHE A 142 -3.85 -0.42 11.93
C PHE A 142 -2.81 -0.01 10.88
N GLY A 143 -1.66 -0.67 10.86
CA GLY A 143 -0.64 -0.48 9.81
C GLY A 143 -1.16 -0.85 8.42
N ALA A 144 -1.91 -1.95 8.30
CA ALA A 144 -2.54 -2.38 7.05
C ALA A 144 -3.59 -1.35 6.57
N LEU A 145 -4.36 -0.74 7.47
CA LEU A 145 -5.28 0.35 7.16
C LEU A 145 -4.56 1.57 6.57
N ILE A 146 -3.47 2.00 7.20
CA ILE A 146 -2.67 3.13 6.71
C ILE A 146 -2.11 2.80 5.32
N ASN A 147 -1.58 1.60 5.13
CA ASN A 147 -1.04 1.17 3.85
C ASN A 147 -2.12 1.11 2.76
N PHE A 148 -3.32 0.65 3.07
CA PHE A 148 -4.47 0.65 2.16
C PHE A 148 -4.80 2.06 1.68
N LEU A 149 -4.95 3.03 2.59
CA LEU A 149 -5.22 4.42 2.23
C LEU A 149 -4.06 5.04 1.42
N ASN A 150 -2.81 4.77 1.81
CA ASN A 150 -1.63 5.26 1.08
C ASN A 150 -1.60 4.75 -0.36
N ASN A 151 -1.99 3.49 -0.61
CA ASN A 151 -2.03 2.93 -1.97
C ASN A 151 -3.00 3.68 -2.88
N VAL A 152 -4.12 4.17 -2.37
CA VAL A 152 -5.09 4.97 -3.14
C VAL A 152 -4.47 6.31 -3.58
N PHE A 153 -3.77 7.00 -2.66
CA PHE A 153 -3.05 8.23 -2.99
C PHE A 153 -1.98 7.97 -4.06
N LEU A 154 -1.16 6.94 -3.87
CA LEU A 154 -0.09 6.61 -4.81
C LEU A 154 -0.65 6.26 -6.19
N SER A 155 -1.75 5.52 -6.28
CA SER A 155 -2.39 5.18 -7.56
C SER A 155 -2.94 6.41 -8.29
N PHE A 156 -3.51 7.37 -7.56
CA PHE A 156 -3.93 8.64 -8.15
C PHE A 156 -2.75 9.44 -8.72
N PHE A 157 -1.65 9.58 -7.96
CA PHE A 157 -0.46 10.29 -8.44
C PHE A 157 0.23 9.57 -9.60
N GLU A 158 0.22 8.25 -9.61
CA GLU A 158 0.72 7.43 -10.72
C GLU A 158 -0.08 7.68 -12.00
N GLY A 159 -1.41 7.79 -11.89
CA GLY A 159 -2.29 8.18 -12.98
C GLY A 159 -2.02 9.61 -13.50
N CYS A 160 -1.50 10.50 -12.66
CA CYS A 160 -1.05 11.84 -13.08
C CYS A 160 0.36 11.86 -13.72
N ASP A 161 0.82 10.76 -14.33
CA ASP A 161 2.13 10.64 -15.01
C ASP A 161 3.34 10.82 -14.07
N ASN A 162 3.14 10.68 -12.75
CA ASN A 162 4.21 10.76 -11.75
C ASN A 162 4.73 9.36 -11.34
N VAL A 163 4.93 8.48 -12.33
CA VAL A 163 5.35 7.09 -12.11
C VAL A 163 6.67 7.00 -11.34
N SER A 164 7.68 7.79 -11.75
CA SER A 164 9.00 7.80 -11.10
C SER A 164 8.91 8.13 -9.61
N LEU A 165 8.17 9.18 -9.26
CA LEU A 165 7.98 9.61 -7.87
C LEU A 165 7.22 8.55 -7.06
N THR A 166 6.15 8.00 -7.62
CA THR A 166 5.33 6.98 -6.96
C THR A 166 6.13 5.71 -6.69
N GLN A 167 6.89 5.22 -7.67
CA GLN A 167 7.72 4.03 -7.50
C GLN A 167 8.86 4.26 -6.49
N ARG A 168 9.42 5.46 -6.47
CA ARG A 168 10.42 5.85 -5.47
C ARG A 168 9.84 5.89 -4.05
N LEU A 169 8.62 6.42 -3.88
CA LEU A 169 7.93 6.41 -2.59
C LEU A 169 7.60 4.99 -2.13
N ARG A 170 7.14 4.12 -3.05
CA ARG A 170 6.91 2.70 -2.77
C ARG A 170 8.19 1.98 -2.35
N PHE A 171 9.33 2.30 -3.00
CA PHE A 171 10.63 1.77 -2.62
C PHE A 171 11.03 2.19 -1.21
N TYR A 172 10.95 3.50 -0.88
CA TYR A 172 11.27 3.97 0.47
C TYR A 172 10.38 3.34 1.53
N ASN A 173 9.08 3.23 1.28
CA ASN A 173 8.16 2.57 2.20
C ASN A 173 8.56 1.11 2.46
N SER A 174 8.88 0.35 1.40
CA SER A 174 9.33 -1.04 1.52
C SER A 174 10.69 -1.16 2.20
N PHE A 175 11.61 -0.22 1.94
CA PHE A 175 12.92 -0.19 2.55
C PHE A 175 12.85 0.10 4.04
N PHE A 176 12.11 1.13 4.45
CA PHE A 176 11.93 1.44 5.87
C PHE A 176 11.20 0.34 6.61
N TYR A 177 10.17 -0.26 6.00
CA TYR A 177 9.49 -1.42 6.56
C TYR A 177 10.48 -2.56 6.82
N PHE A 178 11.32 -2.91 5.84
CA PHE A 178 12.32 -3.96 5.98
C PHE A 178 13.34 -3.65 7.09
N VAL A 179 13.86 -2.42 7.14
CA VAL A 179 14.85 -1.99 8.14
C VAL A 179 14.25 -2.01 9.55
N ILE A 180 13.04 -1.47 9.74
CA ILE A 180 12.36 -1.45 11.04
C ILE A 180 12.10 -2.88 11.50
N LEU A 181 11.56 -3.72 10.63
CA LEU A 181 11.30 -5.13 10.93
C LEU A 181 12.59 -5.86 11.32
N PHE A 182 13.68 -5.65 10.58
CA PHE A 182 14.97 -6.25 10.87
C PHE A 182 15.52 -5.80 12.24
N ILE A 183 15.42 -4.51 12.56
CA ILE A 183 15.82 -3.98 13.88
C ILE A 183 14.96 -4.58 14.99
N CYS A 184 13.65 -4.67 14.81
CA CYS A 184 12.75 -5.28 15.78
C CYS A 184 13.06 -6.76 16.01
N LEU A 185 13.41 -7.51 14.96
CA LEU A 185 13.87 -8.90 15.08
C LEU A 185 15.16 -9.01 15.89
N LEU A 186 16.15 -8.15 15.64
CA LEU A 186 17.42 -8.13 16.37
C LEU A 186 17.20 -7.81 17.87
N LEU A 187 16.22 -6.99 18.18
CA LEU A 187 15.86 -6.64 19.58
C LEU A 187 14.96 -7.70 20.25
N ASN A 188 14.77 -8.87 19.63
CA ASN A 188 13.88 -9.93 20.12
C ASN A 188 12.42 -9.44 20.30
N GLY A 189 11.97 -8.54 19.44
CA GLY A 189 10.62 -7.98 19.49
C GLY A 189 9.49 -8.99 19.26
N GLY A 190 9.79 -10.24 18.89
CA GLY A 190 8.80 -11.28 18.66
C GLY A 190 7.76 -10.89 17.61
N LEU A 191 6.47 -10.91 18.00
CA LEU A 191 5.35 -10.53 17.10
C LEU A 191 5.23 -9.00 16.85
N TYR A 192 6.00 -8.17 17.55
CA TYR A 192 6.03 -6.73 17.30
C TYR A 192 6.93 -6.32 16.11
N SER A 193 7.69 -7.26 15.56
CA SER A 193 8.46 -7.06 14.33
C SER A 193 7.60 -7.25 13.09
#